data_6df9108273aa9d872d4d53f8f566935a
#
_entry.id   6df9108273aa9d872d4d53f8f566935a
#
_cell.length_a   1.000
_cell.length_b   1.000
_cell.length_c   1.000
_cell.angle_alpha   90.00
_cell.angle_beta   90.00
_cell.angle_gamma   90.00
#
_symmetry.space_group_name_H-M   'P 1'
#
loop_
_entity.id
_entity.type
_entity.pdbx_description
1 polymer ?
#
loop_
_entity_poly.entity_id
_entity_poly.type
_entity_poly.pdbx_seq_one_letter_code
_entity_poly.pdbx_strand_id
1 'polypeptide(L)'
;GRFGVDQRADSLLDHIGKVEAMGFSPKRFRVEEIAADLQRMRTLQFDGHDNQASKVLGRLEYNLTRAYLRYVVGQRFGFVNPRTVYNRLDPHDGDTIRVSYRTLYDVKTESPDNHFYQMAFQKVRSDSVGAFMDEVEPSNPLYHRLKHMLHGDSARLYGRQLIMVNMERCRWRLSDEPYLHKRYVMVNIPSFHLVAKDEEETLTMRMVCGSLKTKTPLLVSALKRVDVNPQW
;
A
#
# COMPACT_ATOMS: atom_id res chain seq x y z
N GLY A 1 -6.52 -10.71 26.08
CA GLY A 1 -6.39 -12.16 26.02
C GLY A 1 -6.58 -12.81 27.39
N ARG A 2 -6.37 -14.12 27.50
CA ARG A 2 -6.57 -14.93 28.74
C ARG A 2 -5.79 -14.40 29.95
N PHE A 3 -4.71 -13.66 29.72
CA PHE A 3 -3.81 -13.13 30.75
C PHE A 3 -3.82 -11.59 30.83
N GLY A 4 -4.85 -10.94 30.32
CA GLY A 4 -4.95 -9.48 30.31
C GLY A 4 -4.27 -8.82 29.11
N VAL A 5 -3.91 -7.54 29.27
CA VAL A 5 -3.20 -6.75 28.28
C VAL A 5 -1.69 -6.95 28.46
N ASP A 6 -0.98 -7.26 27.40
CA ASP A 6 0.46 -7.49 27.37
C ASP A 6 1.21 -6.50 26.45
N GLN A 7 2.54 -6.63 26.37
CA GLN A 7 3.42 -5.76 25.61
C GLN A 7 3.12 -5.73 24.09
N ARG A 8 2.46 -6.75 23.53
CA ARG A 8 2.07 -6.78 22.12
C ARG A 8 1.12 -5.62 21.76
N ALA A 9 0.22 -5.29 22.69
CA ALA A 9 -0.68 -4.15 22.51
C ALA A 9 0.08 -2.82 22.53
N ASP A 10 1.11 -2.68 23.35
CA ASP A 10 1.96 -1.50 23.40
C ASP A 10 2.80 -1.36 22.14
N SER A 11 3.42 -2.44 21.67
CA SER A 11 4.17 -2.46 20.42
C SER A 11 3.29 -2.06 19.22
N LEU A 12 2.07 -2.58 19.17
CA LEU A 12 1.11 -2.19 18.14
C LEU A 12 0.75 -0.71 18.25
N LEU A 13 0.41 -0.24 19.46
CA LEU A 13 0.01 1.15 19.68
C LEU A 13 1.12 2.14 19.32
N ASP A 14 2.38 1.82 19.64
CA ASP A 14 3.54 2.62 19.26
C ASP A 14 3.67 2.75 17.73
N HIS A 15 3.53 1.66 16.99
CA HIS A 15 3.60 1.66 15.52
C HIS A 15 2.45 2.45 14.89
N ILE A 16 1.20 2.18 15.30
CA ILE A 16 0.05 2.88 14.73
C ILE A 16 -0.03 4.34 15.20
N GLY A 17 0.58 4.70 16.31
CA GLY A 17 0.74 6.08 16.76
C GLY A 17 1.64 6.91 15.84
N LYS A 18 2.59 6.27 15.16
CA LYS A 18 3.54 6.91 14.24
C LYS A 18 3.09 6.93 12.77
N VAL A 19 1.86 6.54 12.46
CA VAL A 19 1.37 6.44 11.06
C VAL A 19 1.29 7.78 10.34
N GLU A 20 1.32 8.90 11.04
CA GLU A 20 1.43 10.24 10.43
C GLU A 20 2.74 10.39 9.64
N ALA A 21 3.82 9.74 10.09
CA ALA A 21 5.07 9.68 9.36
C ALA A 21 4.95 8.98 8.00
N MET A 22 3.88 8.21 7.80
CA MET A 22 3.58 7.48 6.57
C MET A 22 2.45 8.13 5.76
N GLY A 23 1.97 9.30 6.20
CA GLY A 23 0.89 10.04 5.55
C GLY A 23 -0.53 9.63 5.96
N PHE A 24 -0.69 8.87 7.04
CA PHE A 24 -2.00 8.44 7.52
C PHE A 24 -2.45 9.18 8.76
N SER A 25 -3.77 9.32 8.94
CA SER A 25 -4.33 9.83 10.19
C SER A 25 -4.42 8.71 11.23
N PRO A 26 -3.95 8.93 12.48
CA PRO A 26 -4.11 8.00 13.60
C PRO A 26 -5.58 7.60 13.86
N LYS A 27 -6.53 8.48 13.55
CA LYS A 27 -7.98 8.21 13.66
C LYS A 27 -8.41 7.02 12.80
N ARG A 28 -7.77 6.78 11.65
CA ARG A 28 -8.07 5.61 10.80
C ARG A 28 -7.68 4.28 11.43
N PHE A 29 -6.78 4.31 12.39
CA PHE A 29 -6.34 3.17 13.19
C PHE A 29 -6.96 3.13 14.58
N ARG A 30 -7.82 4.10 14.92
CA ARG A 30 -8.48 4.24 16.22
C ARG A 30 -7.48 4.29 17.39
N VAL A 31 -6.39 5.02 17.20
CA VAL A 31 -5.29 5.09 18.18
C VAL A 31 -5.78 5.58 19.53
N GLU A 32 -6.59 6.64 19.58
CA GLU A 32 -7.12 7.23 20.81
C GLU A 32 -8.05 6.26 21.55
N GLU A 33 -8.96 5.58 20.81
CA GLU A 33 -9.88 4.61 21.41
C GLU A 33 -9.13 3.39 21.96
N ILE A 34 -8.12 2.90 21.23
CA ILE A 34 -7.28 1.78 21.70
C ILE A 34 -6.52 2.20 22.96
N ALA A 35 -5.89 3.38 22.96
CA ALA A 35 -5.14 3.89 24.11
C ALA A 35 -6.04 4.04 25.34
N ALA A 36 -7.25 4.62 25.16
CA ALA A 36 -8.20 4.79 26.25
C ALA A 36 -8.66 3.44 26.84
N ASP A 37 -8.96 2.46 25.97
CA ASP A 37 -9.40 1.14 26.43
C ASP A 37 -8.25 0.33 27.08
N LEU A 38 -7.02 0.46 26.58
CA LEU A 38 -5.82 -0.09 27.23
C LEU A 38 -5.65 0.49 28.65
N GLN A 39 -5.81 1.79 28.79
CA GLN A 39 -5.73 2.45 30.09
C GLN A 39 -6.82 1.94 31.05
N ARG A 40 -8.09 1.85 30.59
CA ARG A 40 -9.19 1.30 31.40
C ARG A 40 -8.90 -0.13 31.87
N MET A 41 -8.39 -0.96 30.99
CA MET A 41 -8.03 -2.35 31.34
C MET A 41 -6.92 -2.43 32.38
N ARG A 42 -5.94 -1.52 32.34
CA ARG A 42 -4.81 -1.47 33.29
C ARG A 42 -5.20 -0.92 34.64
N THR A 43 -6.03 0.10 34.64
CA THR A 43 -6.46 0.78 35.88
C THR A 43 -7.72 0.15 36.49
N LEU A 44 -8.34 -0.83 35.80
CA LEU A 44 -9.61 -1.45 36.18
C LEU A 44 -10.75 -0.43 36.37
N GLN A 45 -10.68 0.72 35.66
CA GLN A 45 -11.68 1.75 35.69
C GLN A 45 -12.75 1.50 34.63
N PHE A 46 -13.85 0.91 35.09
CA PHE A 46 -15.02 0.61 34.27
C PHE A 46 -16.22 1.40 34.76
N ASP A 47 -17.00 1.95 33.84
CA ASP A 47 -18.28 2.62 34.14
C ASP A 47 -19.48 1.73 33.78
N GLY A 48 -20.67 2.15 34.28
CA GLY A 48 -21.84 1.28 34.33
C GLY A 48 -22.50 0.95 33.00
N HIS A 49 -22.26 1.64 31.88
CA HIS A 49 -23.03 1.42 30.65
C HIS A 49 -22.18 1.07 29.44
N ASP A 50 -21.35 1.98 28.95
CA ASP A 50 -20.61 1.77 27.69
C ASP A 50 -19.20 1.25 27.90
N ASN A 51 -18.67 1.36 29.10
CA ASN A 51 -17.33 0.93 29.46
C ASN A 51 -17.36 -0.19 30.54
N GLN A 52 -18.33 -1.08 30.48
CA GLN A 52 -18.30 -2.32 31.24
C GLN A 52 -17.10 -3.16 30.80
N ALA A 53 -16.48 -3.91 31.72
CA ALA A 53 -15.28 -4.69 31.47
C ALA A 53 -15.38 -5.59 30.20
N SER A 54 -16.52 -6.27 30.02
CA SER A 54 -16.78 -7.13 28.84
C SER A 54 -16.85 -6.33 27.53
N LYS A 55 -17.48 -5.15 27.53
CA LYS A 55 -17.58 -4.28 26.36
C LYS A 55 -16.23 -3.67 25.99
N VAL A 56 -15.46 -3.20 27.00
CA VAL A 56 -14.11 -2.67 26.80
C VAL A 56 -13.21 -3.73 26.23
N LEU A 57 -13.22 -4.95 26.79
CA LEU A 57 -12.41 -6.07 26.30
C LEU A 57 -12.74 -6.43 24.84
N GLY A 58 -14.01 -6.60 24.53
CA GLY A 58 -14.44 -6.95 23.16
C GLY A 58 -14.10 -5.86 22.14
N ARG A 59 -14.30 -4.58 22.51
CA ARG A 59 -13.96 -3.42 21.66
C ARG A 59 -12.45 -3.31 21.46
N LEU A 60 -11.67 -3.51 22.50
CA LEU A 60 -10.22 -3.47 22.47
C LEU A 60 -9.66 -4.59 21.57
N GLU A 61 -10.10 -5.82 21.75
CA GLU A 61 -9.68 -6.97 20.93
C GLU A 61 -10.00 -6.74 19.45
N TYR A 62 -11.21 -6.30 19.15
CA TYR A 62 -11.61 -5.95 17.79
C TYR A 62 -10.73 -4.84 17.20
N ASN A 63 -10.52 -3.73 17.92
CA ASN A 63 -9.77 -2.59 17.44
C ASN A 63 -8.28 -2.90 17.26
N LEU A 64 -7.65 -3.65 18.19
CA LEU A 64 -6.26 -4.10 18.07
C LEU A 64 -6.09 -5.00 16.85
N THR A 65 -6.94 -6.02 16.69
CA THR A 65 -6.87 -6.93 15.55
C THR A 65 -7.07 -6.19 14.22
N ARG A 66 -8.08 -5.32 14.15
CA ARG A 66 -8.35 -4.51 12.96
C ARG A 66 -7.21 -3.56 12.62
N ALA A 67 -6.65 -2.86 13.61
CA ALA A 67 -5.54 -1.94 13.40
C ALA A 67 -4.28 -2.67 12.94
N TYR A 68 -3.95 -3.80 13.58
CA TYR A 68 -2.83 -4.66 13.20
C TYR A 68 -2.94 -5.15 11.76
N LEU A 69 -4.04 -5.83 11.42
CA LEU A 69 -4.24 -6.36 10.07
C LEU A 69 -4.27 -5.25 9.02
N ARG A 70 -4.92 -4.12 9.32
CA ARG A 70 -4.91 -2.96 8.43
C ARG A 70 -3.50 -2.44 8.18
N TYR A 71 -2.66 -2.37 9.23
CA TYR A 71 -1.29 -1.91 9.11
C TYR A 71 -0.46 -2.88 8.27
N VAL A 72 -0.40 -4.17 8.66
CA VAL A 72 0.50 -5.13 8.00
C VAL A 72 0.10 -5.40 6.55
N VAL A 73 -1.20 -5.51 6.27
CA VAL A 73 -1.71 -5.67 4.90
C VAL A 73 -1.42 -4.41 4.08
N GLY A 74 -1.71 -3.23 4.64
CA GLY A 74 -1.53 -1.97 3.93
C GLY A 74 -0.07 -1.66 3.62
N GLN A 75 0.85 -1.92 4.55
CA GLN A 75 2.28 -1.71 4.31
C GLN A 75 2.85 -2.71 3.29
N ARG A 76 2.39 -3.95 3.33
CA ARG A 76 2.91 -5.00 2.44
C ARG A 76 2.33 -4.95 1.02
N PHE A 77 1.05 -4.60 0.87
CA PHE A 77 0.31 -4.72 -0.40
C PHE A 77 -0.34 -3.42 -0.88
N GLY A 78 -0.26 -2.35 -0.09
CA GLY A 78 -0.94 -1.10 -0.34
C GLY A 78 -2.28 -0.98 0.39
N PHE A 79 -2.65 0.25 0.72
CA PHE A 79 -3.93 0.59 1.35
C PHE A 79 -5.04 0.81 0.33
N VAL A 80 -4.67 0.96 -0.93
CA VAL A 80 -5.56 1.21 -2.06
C VAL A 80 -5.28 0.21 -3.17
N ASN A 81 -6.32 -0.36 -3.76
CA ASN A 81 -6.17 -1.23 -4.92
C ASN A 81 -5.99 -0.38 -6.19
N PRO A 82 -4.81 -0.44 -6.85
CA PRO A 82 -4.53 0.36 -8.03
C PRO A 82 -5.51 0.09 -9.18
N ARG A 83 -5.91 -1.16 -9.38
CA ARG A 83 -6.86 -1.55 -10.43
C ARG A 83 -8.21 -0.82 -10.28
N THR A 84 -8.69 -0.68 -9.02
CA THR A 84 -9.96 0.01 -8.76
C THR A 84 -9.86 1.50 -9.03
N VAL A 85 -8.70 2.12 -8.75
CA VAL A 85 -8.50 3.55 -8.95
C VAL A 85 -8.30 3.87 -10.43
N TYR A 86 -7.32 3.23 -11.08
CA TYR A 86 -6.96 3.56 -12.46
C TYR A 86 -8.04 3.20 -13.47
N ASN A 87 -8.74 2.08 -13.30
CA ASN A 87 -9.79 1.63 -14.23
C ASN A 87 -11.12 2.36 -14.06
N ARG A 88 -11.11 3.48 -13.32
CA ARG A 88 -12.24 4.44 -13.22
C ARG A 88 -11.88 5.85 -13.68
N LEU A 89 -10.72 6.01 -14.30
CA LEU A 89 -10.23 7.33 -14.73
C LEU A 89 -10.52 7.66 -16.19
N ASP A 90 -10.99 6.71 -16.98
CA ASP A 90 -11.19 6.89 -18.42
C ASP A 90 -12.53 6.32 -18.86
N PRO A 91 -13.64 7.08 -18.69
CA PRO A 91 -14.95 6.65 -19.12
C PRO A 91 -15.03 6.56 -20.65
N HIS A 92 -15.78 5.57 -21.15
CA HIS A 92 -16.15 5.55 -22.56
C HIS A 92 -17.16 6.66 -22.87
N ASP A 93 -16.95 7.35 -23.99
CA ASP A 93 -17.88 8.34 -24.46
C ASP A 93 -19.17 7.66 -24.98
N GLY A 94 -20.33 8.15 -24.59
CA GLY A 94 -21.61 7.85 -25.25
C GLY A 94 -22.64 7.01 -24.50
N ASP A 95 -22.36 6.46 -23.33
CA ASP A 95 -23.38 5.72 -22.57
C ASP A 95 -23.84 6.51 -21.34
N THR A 96 -25.05 7.05 -21.40
CA THR A 96 -25.67 7.83 -20.31
C THR A 96 -26.35 6.97 -19.24
N ILE A 97 -26.56 5.68 -19.50
CA ILE A 97 -27.29 4.78 -18.60
C ILE A 97 -26.34 3.94 -17.72
N ARG A 98 -25.20 3.53 -18.30
CA ARG A 98 -24.16 2.79 -17.55
C ARG A 98 -22.79 3.32 -17.98
N VAL A 99 -22.08 3.97 -17.04
CA VAL A 99 -20.72 4.44 -17.29
C VAL A 99 -19.80 3.19 -17.32
N SER A 100 -19.24 2.90 -18.51
CA SER A 100 -18.17 1.94 -18.67
C SER A 100 -16.83 2.66 -18.78
N TYR A 101 -15.73 1.95 -18.45
CA TYR A 101 -14.40 2.54 -18.39
C TYR A 101 -13.40 1.72 -19.21
N ARG A 102 -12.45 2.40 -19.86
CA ARG A 102 -11.29 1.74 -20.46
C ARG A 102 -10.37 1.19 -19.38
N THR A 103 -9.82 0.01 -19.62
CA THR A 103 -8.82 -0.58 -18.71
C THR A 103 -7.50 0.16 -18.85
N LEU A 104 -7.16 0.95 -17.84
CA LEU A 104 -5.89 1.68 -17.77
C LEU A 104 -4.83 0.98 -16.93
N TYR A 105 -5.21 -0.01 -16.13
CA TYR A 105 -4.32 -0.75 -15.25
C TYR A 105 -4.57 -2.24 -15.37
N ASP A 106 -3.66 -2.91 -16.04
CA ASP A 106 -3.63 -4.36 -16.21
C ASP A 106 -2.26 -4.92 -15.80
N VAL A 107 -1.85 -4.54 -14.59
CA VAL A 107 -0.63 -5.02 -13.96
C VAL A 107 -1.03 -5.94 -12.81
N LYS A 108 -0.40 -7.10 -12.72
CA LYS A 108 -0.62 -8.03 -11.63
C LYS A 108 0.25 -7.63 -10.46
N THR A 109 -0.37 -7.20 -9.38
CA THR A 109 0.28 -6.91 -8.10
C THR A 109 0.06 -8.02 -7.10
N GLU A 110 0.97 -8.15 -6.15
CA GLU A 110 0.78 -9.03 -5.00
C GLU A 110 -0.46 -8.61 -4.21
N SER A 111 -1.12 -9.57 -3.62
CA SER A 111 -2.28 -9.37 -2.75
C SER A 111 -2.22 -10.32 -1.55
N PRO A 112 -2.82 -9.97 -0.40
CA PRO A 112 -2.82 -10.84 0.76
C PRO A 112 -3.57 -12.14 0.47
N ASP A 113 -2.95 -13.26 0.83
CA ASP A 113 -3.51 -14.60 0.75
C ASP A 113 -3.67 -15.22 2.15
N ASN A 114 -4.22 -16.41 2.22
CA ASN A 114 -4.42 -17.12 3.48
C ASN A 114 -3.09 -17.39 4.21
N HIS A 115 -2.00 -17.64 3.48
CA HIS A 115 -0.69 -17.85 4.07
C HIS A 115 -0.19 -16.61 4.79
N PHE A 116 -0.33 -15.44 4.17
CA PHE A 116 0.04 -14.16 4.80
C PHE A 116 -0.75 -13.90 6.09
N TYR A 117 -2.06 -14.15 6.09
CA TYR A 117 -2.87 -13.99 7.31
C TYR A 117 -2.48 -14.97 8.40
N GLN A 118 -2.22 -16.24 8.06
CA GLN A 118 -1.73 -17.23 9.03
C GLN A 118 -0.39 -16.80 9.64
N MET A 119 0.55 -16.35 8.82
CA MET A 119 1.84 -15.81 9.27
C MET A 119 1.64 -14.59 10.19
N ALA A 120 0.80 -13.64 9.82
CA ALA A 120 0.50 -12.47 10.64
C ALA A 120 -0.04 -12.87 12.03
N PHE A 121 -0.96 -13.81 12.09
CA PHE A 121 -1.48 -14.33 13.37
C PHE A 121 -0.42 -15.13 14.16
N GLN A 122 0.46 -15.85 13.49
CA GLN A 122 1.57 -16.54 14.14
C GLN A 122 2.52 -15.53 14.81
N LYS A 123 2.83 -14.39 14.14
CA LYS A 123 3.66 -13.31 14.73
C LYS A 123 3.03 -12.72 16.00
N VAL A 124 1.69 -12.64 16.06
CA VAL A 124 1.01 -12.26 17.30
C VAL A 124 1.21 -13.31 18.41
N ARG A 125 1.15 -14.60 18.08
CA ARG A 125 1.34 -15.69 19.06
C ARG A 125 2.78 -15.80 19.57
N SER A 126 3.76 -15.51 18.72
CA SER A 126 5.20 -15.57 19.03
C SER A 126 5.76 -14.27 19.61
N ASP A 127 4.91 -13.32 20.00
CA ASP A 127 5.32 -12.02 20.56
C ASP A 127 6.26 -11.21 19.65
N SER A 128 6.03 -11.31 18.32
CA SER A 128 6.85 -10.65 17.28
C SER A 128 6.09 -9.59 16.51
N VAL A 129 5.07 -8.98 17.13
CA VAL A 129 4.18 -8.00 16.49
C VAL A 129 4.97 -6.80 15.96
N GLY A 130 5.77 -6.16 16.81
CA GLY A 130 6.56 -4.98 16.44
C GLY A 130 7.55 -5.29 15.31
N ALA A 131 8.35 -6.35 15.46
CA ALA A 131 9.32 -6.75 14.44
C ALA A 131 8.64 -7.06 13.09
N PHE A 132 7.46 -7.67 13.10
CA PHE A 132 6.73 -7.93 11.86
C PHE A 132 6.15 -6.65 11.25
N MET A 133 5.71 -5.70 12.05
CA MET A 133 5.25 -4.41 11.56
C MET A 133 6.38 -3.62 10.90
N ASP A 134 7.62 -3.73 11.37
CA ASP A 134 8.80 -3.18 10.71
C ASP A 134 9.15 -3.95 9.43
N GLU A 135 9.08 -5.29 9.45
CA GLU A 135 9.38 -6.16 8.31
C GLU A 135 8.50 -5.90 7.09
N VAL A 136 7.23 -5.57 7.28
CA VAL A 136 6.29 -5.32 6.18
C VAL A 136 6.41 -3.92 5.58
N GLU A 137 7.11 -3.00 6.21
CA GLU A 137 7.34 -1.66 5.65
C GLU A 137 8.11 -1.79 4.31
N PRO A 138 7.77 -0.98 3.27
CA PRO A 138 8.49 -1.05 2.01
C PRO A 138 9.99 -0.78 2.17
N SER A 139 10.82 -1.69 1.67
CA SER A 139 12.29 -1.53 1.66
C SER A 139 12.80 -0.68 0.50
N ASN A 140 11.94 -0.23 -0.39
CA ASN A 140 12.29 0.57 -1.56
C ASN A 140 12.92 1.92 -1.14
N PRO A 141 14.15 2.25 -1.62
CA PRO A 141 14.82 3.52 -1.28
C PRO A 141 13.99 4.76 -1.62
N LEU A 142 13.17 4.71 -2.68
CA LEU A 142 12.27 5.80 -3.03
C LEU A 142 11.22 6.02 -1.94
N TYR A 143 10.66 4.95 -1.36
CA TYR A 143 9.71 5.06 -0.26
C TYR A 143 10.31 5.79 0.93
N HIS A 144 11.51 5.43 1.34
CA HIS A 144 12.19 6.07 2.47
C HIS A 144 12.52 7.53 2.19
N ARG A 145 12.94 7.86 0.96
CA ARG A 145 13.14 9.25 0.53
C ARG A 145 11.85 10.05 0.61
N LEU A 146 10.75 9.52 0.10
CA LEU A 146 9.43 10.18 0.14
C LEU A 146 8.94 10.34 1.57
N LYS A 147 9.13 9.35 2.43
CA LYS A 147 8.81 9.40 3.87
C LYS A 147 9.58 10.55 4.54
N HIS A 148 10.86 10.73 4.25
CA HIS A 148 11.66 11.86 4.75
C HIS A 148 11.14 13.20 4.20
N MET A 149 10.83 13.28 2.90
CA MET A 149 10.31 14.49 2.25
C MET A 149 8.95 14.94 2.82
N LEU A 150 8.14 14.00 3.32
CA LEU A 150 6.82 14.29 3.87
C LEU A 150 6.87 15.20 5.12
N HIS A 151 7.98 15.17 5.85
CA HIS A 151 8.20 15.93 7.10
C HIS A 151 9.06 17.17 6.94
N GLY A 152 9.65 17.40 5.75
CA GLY A 152 10.52 18.53 5.49
C GLY A 152 9.85 19.64 4.67
N ASP A 153 10.63 20.67 4.32
CA ASP A 153 10.20 21.77 3.44
C ASP A 153 9.78 21.29 2.05
N SER A 154 10.26 20.13 1.63
CA SER A 154 9.85 19.46 0.39
C SER A 154 8.34 19.20 0.32
N ALA A 155 7.67 19.00 1.45
CA ALA A 155 6.22 18.81 1.49
C ALA A 155 5.46 20.07 1.07
N ARG A 156 6.03 21.25 1.33
CA ARG A 156 5.49 22.53 0.85
C ARG A 156 5.75 22.74 -0.64
N LEU A 157 6.95 22.35 -1.11
CA LEU A 157 7.39 22.56 -2.49
C LEU A 157 6.64 21.65 -3.48
N TYR A 158 6.56 20.36 -3.18
CA TYR A 158 6.00 19.35 -4.09
C TYR A 158 4.53 19.01 -3.80
N GLY A 159 4.01 19.47 -2.68
CA GLY A 159 2.67 19.13 -2.21
C GLY A 159 2.62 17.80 -1.45
N ARG A 160 2.14 17.85 -0.20
CA ARG A 160 2.01 16.69 0.69
C ARG A 160 1.24 15.52 0.06
N GLN A 161 0.16 15.84 -0.66
CA GLN A 161 -0.69 14.82 -1.30
C GLN A 161 0.07 14.04 -2.37
N LEU A 162 0.89 14.71 -3.21
CA LEU A 162 1.68 14.06 -4.25
C LEU A 162 2.70 13.08 -3.64
N ILE A 163 3.34 13.48 -2.56
CA ILE A 163 4.28 12.62 -1.83
C ILE A 163 3.56 11.38 -1.31
N MET A 164 2.41 11.55 -0.64
CA MET A 164 1.62 10.44 -0.09
C MET A 164 1.14 9.46 -1.16
N VAL A 165 0.67 9.95 -2.30
CA VAL A 165 0.27 9.10 -3.44
C VAL A 165 1.45 8.28 -3.96
N ASN A 166 2.64 8.86 -4.07
CA ASN A 166 3.82 8.13 -4.52
C ASN A 166 4.33 7.16 -3.46
N MET A 167 4.21 7.46 -2.16
CA MET A 167 4.46 6.48 -1.11
C MET A 167 3.51 5.29 -1.19
N GLU A 168 2.23 5.52 -1.49
CA GLU A 168 1.27 4.44 -1.71
C GLU A 168 1.67 3.58 -2.92
N ARG A 169 2.09 4.19 -4.02
CA ARG A 169 2.58 3.47 -5.22
C ARG A 169 3.79 2.60 -4.92
N CYS A 170 4.67 3.00 -4.01
CA CYS A 170 5.82 2.18 -3.58
C CYS A 170 5.41 0.92 -2.79
N ARG A 171 4.17 0.82 -2.30
CA ARG A 171 3.63 -0.37 -1.62
C ARG A 171 3.08 -1.41 -2.60
N TRP A 172 2.76 -1.00 -3.83
CA TRP A 172 2.24 -1.91 -4.84
C TRP A 172 3.38 -2.73 -5.44
N ARG A 173 3.57 -3.93 -4.94
CA ARG A 173 4.61 -4.83 -5.41
C ARG A 173 4.09 -5.60 -6.63
N LEU A 174 4.90 -5.65 -7.67
CA LEU A 174 4.60 -6.47 -8.84
C LEU A 174 4.73 -7.94 -8.47
N SER A 175 3.83 -8.79 -8.97
CA SER A 175 3.97 -10.24 -8.81
C SER A 175 5.07 -10.82 -9.69
N ASP A 176 5.49 -10.06 -10.71
CA ASP A 176 6.57 -10.39 -11.61
C ASP A 176 7.36 -9.11 -11.92
N GLU A 177 8.55 -8.99 -11.33
CA GLU A 177 9.40 -7.81 -11.44
C GLU A 177 10.30 -7.92 -12.68
N PRO A 178 10.33 -6.92 -13.57
CA PRO A 178 11.11 -6.99 -14.82
C PRO A 178 12.58 -7.31 -14.58
N TYR A 179 13.20 -6.79 -13.56
CA TYR A 179 14.63 -6.98 -13.27
C TYR A 179 15.00 -8.39 -12.78
N LEU A 180 14.02 -9.26 -12.52
CA LEU A 180 14.24 -10.68 -12.26
C LEU A 180 14.47 -11.48 -13.56
N HIS A 181 14.17 -10.88 -14.71
CA HIS A 181 14.36 -11.47 -16.02
C HIS A 181 15.69 -11.02 -16.63
N LYS A 182 16.38 -11.92 -17.32
CA LYS A 182 17.59 -11.58 -18.06
C LYS A 182 17.30 -10.60 -19.20
N ARG A 183 16.12 -10.72 -19.79
CA ARG A 183 15.64 -9.92 -20.93
C ARG A 183 14.32 -9.28 -20.59
N TYR A 184 14.26 -7.96 -20.72
CA TYR A 184 13.01 -7.23 -20.54
C TYR A 184 13.00 -5.91 -21.29
N VAL A 185 11.80 -5.43 -21.55
CA VAL A 185 11.55 -4.07 -22.03
C VAL A 185 10.70 -3.36 -20.98
N MET A 186 11.18 -2.23 -20.51
CA MET A 186 10.47 -1.39 -19.54
C MET A 186 10.16 -0.04 -20.19
N VAL A 187 8.89 0.33 -20.15
CA VAL A 187 8.39 1.62 -20.60
C VAL A 187 8.06 2.51 -19.42
N ASN A 188 8.80 3.58 -19.25
CA ASN A 188 8.52 4.60 -18.25
C ASN A 188 7.69 5.72 -18.88
N ILE A 189 6.36 5.62 -18.81
CA ILE A 189 5.40 6.55 -19.41
C ILE A 189 5.65 7.99 -18.95
N PRO A 190 5.80 8.31 -17.64
CA PRO A 190 6.05 9.67 -17.17
C PRO A 190 7.32 10.32 -17.71
N SER A 191 8.35 9.54 -17.99
CA SER A 191 9.62 10.04 -18.51
C SER A 191 9.75 9.98 -20.03
N PHE A 192 8.78 9.36 -20.72
CA PHE A 192 8.80 9.12 -22.17
C PHE A 192 10.05 8.32 -22.60
N HIS A 193 10.48 7.35 -21.79
CA HIS A 193 11.63 6.52 -22.09
C HIS A 193 11.29 5.04 -22.09
N LEU A 194 11.91 4.33 -22.99
CA LEU A 194 11.94 2.88 -23.05
C LEU A 194 13.36 2.42 -22.75
N VAL A 195 13.48 1.39 -21.94
CA VAL A 195 14.72 0.68 -21.64
C VAL A 195 14.50 -0.78 -22.06
N ALA A 196 15.30 -1.26 -23.00
CA ALA A 196 15.39 -2.68 -23.34
C ALA A 196 16.71 -3.23 -22.79
N LYS A 197 16.63 -4.33 -22.05
CA LYS A 197 17.79 -5.02 -21.49
C LYS A 197 17.87 -6.43 -22.04
N ASP A 198 19.07 -6.81 -22.48
CA ASP A 198 19.43 -8.16 -22.89
C ASP A 198 20.75 -8.52 -22.19
N GLU A 199 20.65 -9.31 -21.11
CA GLU A 199 21.76 -9.69 -20.24
C GLU A 199 22.63 -8.48 -19.81
N GLU A 200 23.77 -8.27 -20.47
CA GLU A 200 24.69 -7.15 -20.20
C GLU A 200 24.39 -5.88 -21.03
N GLU A 201 23.67 -6.03 -22.16
CA GLU A 201 23.38 -4.93 -23.05
C GLU A 201 22.15 -4.16 -22.61
N THR A 202 22.21 -2.83 -22.73
CA THR A 202 21.08 -1.93 -22.40
C THR A 202 20.90 -0.91 -23.51
N LEU A 203 19.72 -0.93 -24.10
CA LEU A 203 19.28 0.06 -25.07
C LEU A 203 18.28 1.01 -24.40
N THR A 204 18.53 2.29 -24.46
CA THR A 204 17.59 3.33 -23.99
C THR A 204 17.19 4.23 -25.13
N MET A 205 15.90 4.47 -25.26
CA MET A 205 15.38 5.38 -26.30
C MET A 205 14.21 6.22 -25.79
N ARG A 206 14.01 7.36 -26.44
CA ARG A 206 12.80 8.16 -26.26
C ARG A 206 11.63 7.51 -26.99
N MET A 207 10.44 7.66 -26.45
CA MET A 207 9.22 7.12 -27.05
C MET A 207 8.07 8.11 -26.91
N VAL A 208 7.06 7.95 -27.75
CA VAL A 208 5.80 8.66 -27.66
C VAL A 208 4.82 7.84 -26.83
N CYS A 209 4.17 8.48 -25.89
CA CYS A 209 3.06 7.91 -25.13
C CYS A 209 1.75 8.59 -25.54
N GLY A 210 0.63 7.97 -25.17
CA GLY A 210 -0.70 8.51 -25.44
C GLY A 210 -0.94 9.87 -24.77
N SER A 211 -1.94 10.57 -25.28
CA SER A 211 -2.39 11.87 -24.78
C SER A 211 -3.36 11.73 -23.60
N LEU A 212 -3.81 12.85 -23.04
CA LEU A 212 -4.87 12.86 -22.01
C LEU A 212 -6.20 12.26 -22.51
N LYS A 213 -6.47 12.33 -23.84
CA LYS A 213 -7.67 11.74 -24.46
C LYS A 213 -7.49 10.26 -24.82
N THR A 214 -6.26 9.85 -25.11
CA THR A 214 -5.89 8.48 -25.50
C THR A 214 -4.77 7.98 -24.59
N LYS A 215 -5.12 7.68 -23.36
CA LYS A 215 -4.15 7.33 -22.30
C LYS A 215 -3.45 6.01 -22.61
N THR A 216 -2.14 5.97 -22.44
CA THR A 216 -1.38 4.70 -22.50
C THR A 216 -1.69 3.88 -21.26
N PRO A 217 -2.17 2.62 -21.39
CA PRO A 217 -2.43 1.78 -20.26
C PRO A 217 -1.13 1.29 -19.58
N LEU A 218 -1.22 1.03 -18.29
CA LEU A 218 -0.19 0.33 -17.52
C LEU A 218 -0.48 -1.17 -17.64
N LEU A 219 0.44 -1.91 -18.24
CA LEU A 219 0.29 -3.34 -18.46
C LEU A 219 1.64 -4.07 -18.33
N VAL A 220 1.58 -5.36 -18.07
CA VAL A 220 2.71 -6.29 -18.17
C VAL A 220 2.34 -7.38 -19.18
N SER A 221 3.21 -7.58 -20.17
CA SER A 221 2.99 -8.55 -21.23
C SER A 221 4.31 -9.09 -21.77
N ALA A 222 4.26 -10.17 -22.53
CA ALA A 222 5.43 -10.69 -23.23
C ALA A 222 5.49 -10.13 -24.66
N LEU A 223 6.70 -9.74 -25.11
CA LEU A 223 6.95 -9.37 -26.49
C LEU A 223 6.85 -10.63 -27.37
N LYS A 224 5.91 -10.65 -28.32
CA LYS A 224 5.66 -11.80 -29.20
C LYS A 224 6.25 -11.61 -30.59
N ARG A 225 6.25 -10.37 -31.09
CA ARG A 225 6.64 -10.04 -32.46
C ARG A 225 7.12 -8.60 -32.55
N VAL A 226 8.05 -8.35 -33.44
CA VAL A 226 8.51 -7.04 -33.84
C VAL A 226 8.23 -6.90 -35.35
N ASP A 227 7.50 -5.90 -35.75
CA ASP A 227 7.24 -5.58 -37.16
C ASP A 227 8.12 -4.40 -37.57
N VAL A 228 8.88 -4.56 -38.65
CA VAL A 228 9.72 -3.51 -39.21
C VAL A 228 8.97 -2.85 -40.36
N ASN A 229 8.90 -1.52 -40.35
CA ASN A 229 8.14 -0.71 -41.31
C ASN A 229 6.67 -1.16 -41.44
N PRO A 230 5.90 -1.18 -40.34
CA PRO A 230 4.50 -1.57 -40.41
C PRO A 230 3.72 -0.57 -41.28
N GLN A 231 2.78 -1.10 -42.06
CA GLN A 231 1.78 -0.26 -42.73
C GLN A 231 0.64 0.03 -41.73
N TRP A 232 0.29 1.29 -41.60
CA TRP A 232 -0.77 1.78 -40.74
C TRP A 232 -2.07 2.01 -41.50
#